data_c207810f3ad57b18b200b8d580b502ca
#
_entry.id   c207810f3ad57b18b200b8d580b502ca
#
_cell.length_a   1.000
_cell.length_b   1.000
_cell.length_c   1.000
_cell.angle_alpha   90.00
_cell.angle_beta   90.00
_cell.angle_gamma   90.00
#
_symmetry.space_group_name_H-M   'P 1'
#
loop_
_entity.id
_entity.type
_entity.pdbx_description
1 polymer ?
#
loop_
_entity_poly.entity_id
_entity_poly.type
_entity_poly.pdbx_seq_one_letter_code
_entity_poly.pdbx_strand_id
1 'polypeptide(L)'
;MKSNYNDTVNACFLGYIVQAIVDNFAPLLFVTFQNTFGIELSKITMLISLNFIIQLSVDLLSAKLIDKIGYRCAMVAAHLFSALGLALLAILPYIMSNSFAGLLISVVIYAIGGGILEVLVSPIVEACPTDNKEKAMSLLHSFYCWGHVLVVLVSTLFFTFHGIENWRILAVIWALVPLANAFIFTKVPIAPLIEEGEKGMSIKELLTSKLFILFFIMMICSGASEQAVSQWASTFAIEGLGVSKTVGDLAGPLSFAVFMGTSRALYGKFGDRLPQKRALPLCCILCIVSYLMISLLPVPALSLVGCAVCGFSVGIMWPATFSLSAAMLKRGGTAMFALLALGGDLGCSAGPGAVGFVSSAFGDNLKVGILFALVFPTVLFICSQFLGKSKKNAN
;
A
#
# COMPACT_ATOMS: atom_id res chain seq x y z
N MET A 1 7.51 36.18 -7.89
CA MET A 1 6.40 35.47 -7.24
C MET A 1 6.98 34.58 -6.16
N LYS A 2 6.55 34.68 -4.89
CA LYS A 2 6.97 33.73 -3.86
C LYS A 2 6.46 32.34 -4.30
N SER A 3 7.35 31.38 -4.39
CA SER A 3 6.99 29.99 -4.72
C SER A 3 6.01 29.49 -3.66
N ASN A 4 4.80 29.10 -4.09
CA ASN A 4 3.79 28.58 -3.15
C ASN A 4 3.99 27.07 -2.98
N TYR A 5 4.77 26.68 -1.98
CA TYR A 5 5.02 25.27 -1.68
C TYR A 5 3.77 24.51 -1.20
N ASN A 6 2.70 25.21 -0.81
CA ASN A 6 1.42 24.56 -0.50
C ASN A 6 0.84 23.84 -1.74
N ASP A 7 1.05 24.39 -2.94
CA ASP A 7 0.61 23.75 -4.18
C ASP A 7 1.38 22.44 -4.43
N THR A 8 2.67 22.42 -4.06
CA THR A 8 3.48 21.19 -4.12
C THR A 8 2.99 20.16 -3.14
N VAL A 9 2.71 20.53 -1.90
CA VAL A 9 2.16 19.63 -0.88
C VAL A 9 0.81 19.07 -1.33
N ASN A 10 -0.07 19.92 -1.89
CA ASN A 10 -1.37 19.47 -2.41
C ASN A 10 -1.21 18.52 -3.62
N ALA A 11 -0.24 18.79 -4.52
CA ALA A 11 0.08 17.88 -5.62
C ALA A 11 0.60 16.52 -5.10
N CYS A 12 1.37 16.51 -4.00
CA CYS A 12 1.81 15.30 -3.34
C CYS A 12 0.66 14.53 -2.69
N PHE A 13 -0.31 15.22 -2.07
CA PHE A 13 -1.53 14.57 -1.55
C PHE A 13 -2.31 13.88 -2.68
N LEU A 14 -2.46 14.56 -3.83
CA LEU A 14 -3.07 13.95 -5.01
C LEU A 14 -2.21 12.80 -5.56
N GLY A 15 -0.87 12.87 -5.43
CA GLY A 15 0.04 11.78 -5.78
C GLY A 15 -0.25 10.50 -4.99
N TYR A 16 -0.54 10.59 -3.70
CA TYR A 16 -0.94 9.42 -2.90
C TYR A 16 -2.36 8.91 -3.20
N ILE A 17 -3.26 9.79 -3.66
CA ILE A 17 -4.54 9.32 -4.23
C ILE A 17 -4.28 8.54 -5.52
N VAL A 18 -3.37 9.00 -6.38
CA VAL A 18 -2.98 8.27 -7.61
C VAL A 18 -2.39 6.91 -7.26
N GLN A 19 -1.53 6.83 -6.25
CA GLN A 19 -0.99 5.54 -5.80
C GLN A 19 -2.09 4.62 -5.27
N ALA A 20 -3.04 5.15 -4.50
CA ALA A 20 -4.20 4.39 -4.05
C ALA A 20 -5.06 3.85 -5.22
N ILE A 21 -5.19 4.61 -6.33
CA ILE A 21 -5.85 4.13 -7.56
C ILE A 21 -5.07 2.97 -8.17
N VAL A 22 -3.77 3.10 -8.32
CA VAL A 22 -2.87 2.09 -8.90
C VAL A 22 -2.94 0.77 -8.12
N ASP A 23 -2.94 0.84 -6.79
CA ASP A 23 -2.88 -0.34 -5.94
C ASP A 23 -4.25 -1.00 -5.72
N ASN A 24 -5.35 -0.23 -5.75
CA ASN A 24 -6.64 -0.72 -5.26
C ASN A 24 -7.75 -0.81 -6.32
N PHE A 25 -7.57 -0.29 -7.53
CA PHE A 25 -8.59 -0.39 -8.58
C PHE A 25 -8.66 -1.79 -9.20
N ALA A 26 -7.52 -2.36 -9.60
CA ALA A 26 -7.48 -3.69 -10.21
C ALA A 26 -8.02 -4.81 -9.30
N PRO A 27 -7.80 -4.81 -7.98
CA PRO A 27 -8.40 -5.79 -7.06
C PRO A 27 -9.92 -5.87 -7.11
N LEU A 28 -10.61 -4.74 -7.36
CA LEU A 28 -12.08 -4.71 -7.51
C LEU A 28 -12.56 -5.43 -8.78
N LEU A 29 -11.66 -5.73 -9.71
CA LEU A 29 -11.95 -6.33 -11.02
C LEU A 29 -11.50 -7.80 -11.12
N PHE A 30 -10.88 -8.39 -10.09
CA PHE A 30 -10.31 -9.74 -10.17
C PHE A 30 -11.34 -10.79 -10.56
N VAL A 31 -12.52 -10.80 -9.92
CA VAL A 31 -13.63 -11.70 -10.30
C VAL A 31 -14.09 -11.44 -11.74
N THR A 32 -14.13 -10.16 -12.16
CA THR A 32 -14.47 -9.81 -13.53
C THR A 32 -13.44 -10.33 -14.52
N PHE A 33 -12.15 -10.24 -14.20
CA PHE A 33 -11.08 -10.79 -15.05
C PHE A 33 -11.16 -12.33 -15.16
N GLN A 34 -11.45 -13.01 -14.02
CA GLN A 34 -11.67 -14.46 -14.03
C GLN A 34 -12.84 -14.85 -14.95
N ASN A 35 -13.98 -14.20 -14.77
CA ASN A 35 -15.20 -14.53 -15.52
C ASN A 35 -15.15 -14.12 -16.99
N THR A 36 -14.58 -12.92 -17.30
CA THR A 36 -14.58 -12.39 -18.66
C THR A 36 -13.51 -13.03 -19.54
N PHE A 37 -12.33 -13.31 -18.96
CA PHE A 37 -11.17 -13.78 -19.73
C PHE A 37 -10.79 -15.23 -19.41
N GLY A 38 -11.52 -15.93 -18.53
CA GLY A 38 -11.20 -17.28 -18.11
C GLY A 38 -9.86 -17.41 -17.39
N ILE A 39 -9.48 -16.38 -16.62
CA ILE A 39 -8.16 -16.33 -15.95
C ILE A 39 -8.26 -17.06 -14.61
N GLU A 40 -7.36 -18.00 -14.39
CA GLU A 40 -7.25 -18.75 -13.13
C GLU A 40 -6.80 -17.84 -11.96
N LEU A 41 -7.18 -18.21 -10.74
CA LEU A 41 -6.81 -17.49 -9.51
C LEU A 41 -5.30 -17.36 -9.33
N SER A 42 -4.55 -18.37 -9.72
CA SER A 42 -3.07 -18.35 -9.72
C SER A 42 -2.49 -17.21 -10.57
N LYS A 43 -3.08 -16.95 -11.74
CA LYS A 43 -2.69 -15.84 -12.62
C LYS A 43 -3.11 -14.49 -12.07
N ILE A 44 -4.27 -14.40 -11.41
CA ILE A 44 -4.66 -13.19 -10.67
C ILE A 44 -3.64 -12.89 -9.56
N THR A 45 -3.23 -13.91 -8.82
CA THR A 45 -2.17 -13.80 -7.80
C THR A 45 -0.87 -13.25 -8.39
N MET A 46 -0.48 -13.68 -9.60
CA MET A 46 0.70 -13.16 -10.30
C MET A 46 0.55 -11.67 -10.62
N LEU A 47 -0.64 -11.17 -10.99
CA LEU A 47 -0.86 -9.74 -11.23
C LEU A 47 -0.61 -8.92 -9.96
N ILE A 48 -1.10 -9.39 -8.81
CA ILE A 48 -0.90 -8.73 -7.51
C ILE A 48 0.60 -8.70 -7.16
N SER A 49 1.23 -9.87 -7.16
CA SER A 49 2.64 -10.01 -6.80
C SER A 49 3.53 -9.18 -7.73
N LEU A 50 3.22 -9.17 -9.04
CA LEU A 50 3.98 -8.41 -10.02
C LEU A 50 3.85 -6.89 -9.78
N ASN A 51 2.66 -6.38 -9.44
CA ASN A 51 2.48 -4.97 -9.11
C ASN A 51 3.50 -4.53 -8.05
N PHE A 52 3.54 -5.21 -6.92
CA PHE A 52 4.44 -4.85 -5.83
C PHE A 52 5.92 -5.18 -6.11
N ILE A 53 6.23 -6.27 -6.83
CA ILE A 53 7.61 -6.57 -7.23
C ILE A 53 8.17 -5.49 -8.19
N ILE A 54 7.34 -4.95 -9.08
CA ILE A 54 7.75 -3.85 -9.95
C ILE A 54 7.96 -2.58 -9.13
N GLN A 55 7.07 -2.24 -8.20
CA GLN A 55 7.26 -1.10 -7.30
C GLN A 55 8.57 -1.23 -6.53
N LEU A 56 8.79 -2.36 -5.87
CA LEU A 56 10.03 -2.71 -5.19
C LEU A 56 11.28 -2.54 -6.09
N SER A 57 11.20 -2.98 -7.35
CA SER A 57 12.31 -2.86 -8.30
C SER A 57 12.57 -1.40 -8.66
N VAL A 58 11.52 -0.62 -8.80
CA VAL A 58 11.60 0.83 -9.06
C VAL A 58 12.22 1.55 -7.87
N ASP A 59 11.88 1.18 -6.63
CA ASP A 59 12.47 1.77 -5.41
C ASP A 59 13.99 1.61 -5.38
N LEU A 60 14.46 0.39 -5.67
CA LEU A 60 15.90 0.09 -5.75
C LEU A 60 16.61 0.91 -6.82
N LEU A 61 15.97 1.07 -7.98
CA LEU A 61 16.54 1.81 -9.11
C LEU A 61 16.44 3.32 -8.91
N SER A 62 15.37 3.79 -8.28
CA SER A 62 15.07 5.21 -8.05
C SER A 62 16.17 5.91 -7.25
N ALA A 63 16.71 5.26 -6.24
CA ALA A 63 17.80 5.80 -5.42
C ALA A 63 19.03 6.26 -6.23
N LYS A 64 19.24 5.69 -7.42
CA LYS A 64 20.38 6.05 -8.31
C LYS A 64 19.98 6.89 -9.52
N LEU A 65 18.75 6.72 -10.00
CA LEU A 65 18.30 7.33 -11.26
C LEU A 65 17.70 8.72 -11.04
N ILE A 66 17.02 8.94 -9.90
CA ILE A 66 16.31 10.20 -9.62
C ILE A 66 17.26 11.38 -9.52
N ASP A 67 18.43 11.21 -8.89
CA ASP A 67 19.44 12.24 -8.78
C ASP A 67 19.94 12.70 -10.16
N LYS A 68 19.88 11.83 -11.18
CA LYS A 68 20.29 12.15 -12.56
C LYS A 68 19.16 12.75 -13.39
N ILE A 69 17.93 12.29 -13.20
CA ILE A 69 16.74 12.67 -14.00
C ILE A 69 16.13 13.96 -13.42
N GLY A 70 16.25 14.15 -12.12
CA GLY A 70 15.63 15.24 -11.35
C GLY A 70 14.18 14.94 -10.94
N TYR A 71 13.82 15.41 -9.76
CA TYR A 71 12.55 15.11 -9.09
C TYR A 71 11.32 15.50 -9.90
N ARG A 72 11.34 16.65 -10.59
CA ARG A 72 10.22 17.10 -11.43
C ARG A 72 9.96 16.14 -12.57
N CYS A 73 11.02 15.77 -13.30
CA CYS A 73 10.89 14.86 -14.44
C CYS A 73 10.41 13.48 -13.99
N ALA A 74 10.95 12.98 -12.88
CA ALA A 74 10.55 11.70 -12.29
C ALA A 74 9.08 11.70 -11.83
N MET A 75 8.60 12.78 -11.16
CA MET A 75 7.20 12.90 -10.74
C MET A 75 6.23 12.98 -11.94
N VAL A 76 6.59 13.75 -12.98
CA VAL A 76 5.77 13.81 -14.21
C VAL A 76 5.74 12.43 -14.88
N ALA A 77 6.89 11.76 -15.01
CA ALA A 77 6.97 10.43 -15.60
C ALA A 77 6.14 9.40 -14.80
N ALA A 78 6.21 9.43 -13.47
CA ALA A 78 5.42 8.57 -12.59
C ALA A 78 3.92 8.66 -12.89
N HIS A 79 3.40 9.87 -12.96
CA HIS A 79 1.99 10.11 -13.25
C HIS A 79 1.61 9.70 -14.69
N LEU A 80 2.49 9.92 -15.67
CA LEU A 80 2.27 9.48 -17.05
C LEU A 80 2.26 7.96 -17.17
N PHE A 81 3.16 7.24 -16.48
CA PHE A 81 3.14 5.78 -16.42
C PHE A 81 1.87 5.26 -15.76
N SER A 82 1.44 5.86 -14.65
CA SER A 82 0.18 5.50 -13.98
C SER A 82 -1.02 5.72 -14.91
N ALA A 83 -1.11 6.87 -15.58
CA ALA A 83 -2.19 7.17 -16.52
C ALA A 83 -2.21 6.22 -17.71
N LEU A 84 -1.04 5.99 -18.32
CA LEU A 84 -0.88 5.10 -19.48
C LEU A 84 -1.27 3.67 -19.12
N GLY A 85 -0.77 3.14 -18.00
CA GLY A 85 -1.07 1.78 -17.57
C GLY A 85 -2.55 1.56 -17.28
N LEU A 86 -3.23 2.52 -16.61
CA LEU A 86 -4.68 2.47 -16.39
C LEU A 86 -5.49 2.54 -17.70
N ALA A 87 -5.07 3.37 -18.66
CA ALA A 87 -5.71 3.44 -19.97
C ALA A 87 -5.49 2.12 -20.77
N LEU A 88 -4.27 1.58 -20.75
CA LEU A 88 -3.95 0.31 -21.40
C LEU A 88 -4.68 -0.88 -20.76
N LEU A 89 -4.95 -0.85 -19.47
CA LEU A 89 -5.77 -1.85 -18.78
C LEU A 89 -7.16 -1.99 -19.42
N ALA A 90 -7.74 -0.88 -19.88
CA ALA A 90 -9.03 -0.88 -20.55
C ALA A 90 -8.98 -1.39 -22.01
N ILE A 91 -7.79 -1.47 -22.63
CA ILE A 91 -7.63 -1.71 -24.05
C ILE A 91 -6.93 -3.06 -24.34
N LEU A 92 -5.74 -3.29 -23.77
CA LEU A 92 -4.87 -4.40 -24.13
C LEU A 92 -5.49 -5.78 -23.95
N PRO A 93 -6.26 -6.07 -22.87
CA PRO A 93 -6.85 -7.40 -22.68
C PRO A 93 -7.84 -7.81 -23.78
N TYR A 94 -8.37 -6.84 -24.54
CA TYR A 94 -9.34 -7.07 -25.61
C TYR A 94 -8.71 -7.12 -27.00
N ILE A 95 -7.59 -6.46 -27.23
CA ILE A 95 -6.95 -6.42 -28.54
C ILE A 95 -5.83 -7.45 -28.71
N MET A 96 -5.27 -7.92 -27.58
CA MET A 96 -4.24 -8.96 -27.61
C MET A 96 -4.86 -10.35 -27.69
N SER A 97 -4.25 -11.26 -28.43
CA SER A 97 -4.67 -12.67 -28.50
C SER A 97 -4.62 -13.38 -27.15
N ASN A 98 -3.75 -12.92 -26.25
CA ASN A 98 -3.67 -13.36 -24.86
C ASN A 98 -4.09 -12.22 -23.92
N SER A 99 -5.32 -12.26 -23.43
CA SER A 99 -5.87 -11.23 -22.52
C SER A 99 -5.06 -11.09 -21.23
N PHE A 100 -4.53 -12.18 -20.68
CA PHE A 100 -3.69 -12.14 -19.49
C PHE A 100 -2.38 -11.36 -19.76
N ALA A 101 -1.76 -11.53 -20.91
CA ALA A 101 -0.57 -10.73 -21.28
C ALA A 101 -0.91 -9.23 -21.37
N GLY A 102 -2.10 -8.89 -21.87
CA GLY A 102 -2.58 -7.51 -21.90
C GLY A 102 -2.75 -6.90 -20.50
N LEU A 103 -3.33 -7.66 -19.57
CA LEU A 103 -3.43 -7.25 -18.16
C LEU A 103 -2.05 -7.06 -17.54
N LEU A 104 -1.14 -8.02 -17.77
CA LEU A 104 0.21 -8.04 -17.21
C LEU A 104 1.05 -6.83 -17.67
N ILE A 105 1.01 -6.49 -18.95
CA ILE A 105 1.69 -5.31 -19.51
C ILE A 105 1.12 -4.02 -18.87
N SER A 106 -0.20 -3.93 -18.74
CA SER A 106 -0.85 -2.77 -18.14
C SER A 106 -0.45 -2.59 -16.68
N VAL A 107 -0.43 -3.69 -15.92
CA VAL A 107 0.01 -3.72 -14.51
C VAL A 107 1.47 -3.27 -14.38
N VAL A 108 2.38 -3.81 -15.19
CA VAL A 108 3.80 -3.41 -15.18
C VAL A 108 3.94 -1.90 -15.40
N ILE A 109 3.20 -1.34 -16.36
CA ILE A 109 3.31 0.08 -16.72
C ILE A 109 2.81 0.97 -15.57
N TYR A 110 1.63 0.71 -15.00
CA TYR A 110 1.16 1.56 -13.92
C TYR A 110 1.91 1.32 -12.61
N ALA A 111 2.42 0.10 -12.34
CA ALA A 111 3.24 -0.20 -11.18
C ALA A 111 4.57 0.56 -11.17
N ILE A 112 5.19 0.78 -12.35
CA ILE A 112 6.35 1.67 -12.46
C ILE A 112 5.99 3.07 -11.97
N GLY A 113 4.82 3.59 -12.36
CA GLY A 113 4.32 4.88 -11.91
C GLY A 113 4.11 4.90 -10.38
N GLY A 114 3.46 3.88 -9.83
CA GLY A 114 3.20 3.73 -8.41
C GLY A 114 4.48 3.72 -7.57
N GLY A 115 5.48 2.92 -7.95
CA GLY A 115 6.77 2.85 -7.25
C GLY A 115 7.51 4.19 -7.22
N ILE A 116 7.58 4.90 -8.36
CA ILE A 116 8.20 6.24 -8.37
C ILE A 116 7.46 7.21 -7.42
N LEU A 117 6.12 7.17 -7.37
CA LEU A 117 5.32 8.00 -6.46
C LEU A 117 5.64 7.68 -5.00
N GLU A 118 5.73 6.41 -4.65
CA GLU A 118 6.02 5.94 -3.30
C GLU A 118 7.36 6.48 -2.78
N VAL A 119 8.39 6.38 -3.59
CA VAL A 119 9.74 6.86 -3.24
C VAL A 119 9.80 8.37 -3.10
N LEU A 120 9.10 9.14 -3.96
CA LEU A 120 9.35 10.57 -4.11
C LEU A 120 8.38 11.48 -3.37
N VAL A 121 7.14 11.06 -3.17
CA VAL A 121 6.11 11.95 -2.61
C VAL A 121 6.46 12.40 -1.19
N SER A 122 6.89 11.46 -0.34
CA SER A 122 7.27 11.75 1.05
C SER A 122 8.50 12.67 1.18
N PRO A 123 9.63 12.39 0.51
CA PRO A 123 10.78 13.31 0.52
C PRO A 123 10.47 14.71 -0.01
N ILE A 124 9.64 14.84 -1.05
CA ILE A 124 9.26 16.14 -1.59
C ILE A 124 8.49 16.96 -0.55
N VAL A 125 7.55 16.35 0.19
CA VAL A 125 6.82 17.02 1.27
C VAL A 125 7.74 17.37 2.43
N GLU A 126 8.67 16.49 2.79
CA GLU A 126 9.66 16.73 3.85
C GLU A 126 10.58 17.91 3.52
N ALA A 127 10.96 18.06 2.24
CA ALA A 127 11.78 19.19 1.79
C ALA A 127 11.02 20.54 1.71
N CYS A 128 9.69 20.50 1.63
CA CYS A 128 8.90 21.73 1.57
C CYS A 128 9.02 22.52 2.88
N PRO A 129 9.20 23.86 2.82
CA PRO A 129 9.21 24.71 3.99
C PRO A 129 7.78 24.79 4.58
N THR A 130 7.50 23.97 5.58
CA THR A 130 6.23 23.92 6.31
C THR A 130 6.49 24.19 7.80
N ASP A 131 5.54 24.84 8.49
CA ASP A 131 5.65 25.15 9.92
C ASP A 131 5.65 23.90 10.80
N ASN A 132 5.07 22.80 10.31
CA ASN A 132 4.99 21.53 11.03
C ASN A 132 5.13 20.35 10.05
N LYS A 133 6.34 19.85 9.86
CA LYS A 133 6.68 18.73 8.97
C LYS A 133 6.00 17.43 9.40
N GLU A 134 5.96 17.11 10.70
CA GLU A 134 5.34 15.90 11.21
C GLU A 134 3.84 15.86 10.88
N LYS A 135 3.15 17.00 11.02
CA LYS A 135 1.74 17.13 10.65
C LYS A 135 1.53 16.96 9.14
N ALA A 136 2.38 17.57 8.32
CA ALA A 136 2.31 17.46 6.86
C ALA A 136 2.52 16.01 6.41
N MET A 137 3.50 15.31 6.99
CA MET A 137 3.77 13.90 6.70
C MET A 137 2.63 12.99 7.18
N SER A 138 2.11 13.19 8.38
CA SER A 138 0.97 12.42 8.89
C SER A 138 -0.27 12.60 8.01
N LEU A 139 -0.54 13.83 7.59
CA LEU A 139 -1.64 14.14 6.68
C LEU A 139 -1.41 13.50 5.31
N LEU A 140 -0.20 13.57 4.76
CA LEU A 140 0.16 12.95 3.50
C LEU A 140 -0.17 11.44 3.50
N HIS A 141 0.32 10.71 4.49
CA HIS A 141 0.06 9.28 4.58
C HIS A 141 -1.42 8.93 4.81
N SER A 142 -2.21 9.85 5.39
CA SER A 142 -3.66 9.66 5.50
C SER A 142 -4.36 9.77 4.14
N PHE A 143 -3.82 10.54 3.19
CA PHE A 143 -4.40 10.68 1.84
C PHE A 143 -4.35 9.38 1.04
N TYR A 144 -3.39 8.50 1.28
CA TYR A 144 -3.43 7.15 0.70
C TYR A 144 -4.67 6.37 1.16
N CYS A 145 -4.97 6.39 2.47
CA CYS A 145 -6.14 5.70 3.01
C CYS A 145 -7.45 6.29 2.48
N TRP A 146 -7.56 7.62 2.47
CA TRP A 146 -8.73 8.29 1.90
C TRP A 146 -8.83 8.13 0.39
N GLY A 147 -7.69 8.04 -0.30
CA GLY A 147 -7.62 7.67 -1.71
C GLY A 147 -8.17 6.26 -1.94
N HIS A 148 -7.79 5.29 -1.11
CA HIS A 148 -8.33 3.93 -1.16
C HIS A 148 -9.87 3.95 -0.95
N VAL A 149 -10.37 4.65 0.08
CA VAL A 149 -11.82 4.84 0.30
C VAL A 149 -12.50 5.41 -0.95
N LEU A 150 -11.92 6.46 -1.53
CA LEU A 150 -12.44 7.11 -2.73
C LEU A 150 -12.52 6.14 -3.92
N VAL A 151 -11.44 5.39 -4.16
CA VAL A 151 -11.37 4.43 -5.28
C VAL A 151 -12.45 3.37 -5.14
N VAL A 152 -12.57 2.75 -3.97
CA VAL A 152 -13.56 1.70 -3.76
C VAL A 152 -14.98 2.26 -3.85
N LEU A 153 -15.26 3.37 -3.15
CA LEU A 153 -16.61 3.94 -3.12
C LEU A 153 -17.06 4.40 -4.51
N VAL A 154 -16.25 5.17 -5.22
CA VAL A 154 -16.59 5.67 -6.56
C VAL A 154 -16.70 4.52 -7.55
N SER A 155 -15.80 3.54 -7.49
CA SER A 155 -15.86 2.37 -8.38
C SER A 155 -17.12 1.54 -8.11
N THR A 156 -17.43 1.26 -6.85
CA THR A 156 -18.64 0.50 -6.48
C THR A 156 -19.92 1.22 -6.90
N LEU A 157 -20.01 2.53 -6.67
CA LEU A 157 -21.15 3.32 -7.12
C LEU A 157 -21.27 3.31 -8.65
N PHE A 158 -20.17 3.49 -9.37
CA PHE A 158 -20.14 3.41 -10.82
C PHE A 158 -20.66 2.06 -11.32
N PHE A 159 -20.16 0.96 -10.75
CA PHE A 159 -20.59 -0.39 -11.14
C PHE A 159 -22.06 -0.65 -10.80
N THR A 160 -22.55 -0.09 -9.68
CA THR A 160 -23.95 -0.24 -9.27
C THR A 160 -24.90 0.48 -10.24
N PHE A 161 -24.55 1.66 -10.74
CA PHE A 161 -25.40 2.46 -11.62
C PHE A 161 -25.24 2.14 -13.11
N HIS A 162 -24.02 1.77 -13.53
CA HIS A 162 -23.66 1.61 -14.93
C HIS A 162 -23.32 0.17 -15.33
N GLY A 163 -23.30 -0.75 -14.36
CA GLY A 163 -22.89 -2.15 -14.57
C GLY A 163 -21.39 -2.37 -14.57
N ILE A 164 -21.00 -3.56 -14.13
CA ILE A 164 -19.57 -3.98 -14.04
C ILE A 164 -18.93 -4.12 -15.43
N GLU A 165 -19.71 -4.41 -16.46
CA GLU A 165 -19.26 -4.53 -17.85
C GLU A 165 -18.65 -3.22 -18.38
N ASN A 166 -19.00 -2.08 -17.78
CA ASN A 166 -18.48 -0.75 -18.13
C ASN A 166 -17.20 -0.37 -17.38
N TRP A 167 -16.56 -1.31 -16.67
CA TRP A 167 -15.33 -1.08 -15.91
C TRP A 167 -14.21 -0.41 -16.73
N ARG A 168 -14.17 -0.66 -18.04
CA ARG A 168 -13.20 -0.06 -18.95
C ARG A 168 -13.34 1.47 -19.02
N ILE A 169 -14.57 1.99 -19.03
CA ILE A 169 -14.83 3.43 -19.00
C ILE A 169 -14.29 4.02 -17.70
N LEU A 170 -14.55 3.35 -16.58
CA LEU A 170 -14.04 3.79 -15.28
C LEU A 170 -12.50 3.76 -15.22
N ALA A 171 -11.85 2.77 -15.80
CA ALA A 171 -10.40 2.72 -15.89
C ALA A 171 -9.81 3.94 -16.61
N VAL A 172 -10.44 4.37 -17.71
CA VAL A 172 -10.05 5.60 -18.44
C VAL A 172 -10.34 6.85 -17.59
N ILE A 173 -11.46 6.90 -16.87
CA ILE A 173 -11.76 8.02 -15.95
C ILE A 173 -10.68 8.10 -14.86
N TRP A 174 -10.32 6.97 -14.24
CA TRP A 174 -9.23 6.95 -13.25
C TRP A 174 -7.88 7.36 -13.85
N ALA A 175 -7.60 7.07 -15.11
CA ALA A 175 -6.38 7.51 -15.80
C ALA A 175 -6.29 9.05 -15.95
N LEU A 176 -7.40 9.76 -15.95
CA LEU A 176 -7.40 11.23 -16.01
C LEU A 176 -6.84 11.88 -14.74
N VAL A 177 -6.95 11.23 -13.58
CA VAL A 177 -6.45 11.77 -12.31
C VAL A 177 -4.92 11.91 -12.32
N PRO A 178 -4.13 10.86 -12.59
CA PRO A 178 -2.68 11.02 -12.73
C PRO A 178 -2.30 11.93 -13.90
N LEU A 179 -3.03 11.91 -15.01
CA LEU A 179 -2.75 12.81 -16.14
C LEU A 179 -2.87 14.29 -15.73
N ALA A 180 -3.91 14.65 -14.97
CA ALA A 180 -4.09 15.99 -14.43
C ALA A 180 -2.97 16.37 -13.46
N ASN A 181 -2.57 15.44 -12.57
CA ASN A 181 -1.51 15.70 -11.60
C ASN A 181 -0.12 15.77 -12.26
N ALA A 182 0.13 15.04 -13.34
CA ALA A 182 1.32 15.22 -14.17
C ALA A 182 1.47 16.66 -14.63
N PHE A 183 0.37 17.26 -15.12
CA PHE A 183 0.36 18.67 -15.54
C PHE A 183 0.62 19.62 -14.38
N ILE A 184 0.08 19.37 -13.18
CA ILE A 184 0.34 20.17 -11.98
C ILE A 184 1.83 20.12 -11.64
N PHE A 185 2.47 18.94 -11.64
CA PHE A 185 3.89 18.77 -11.34
C PHE A 185 4.83 19.47 -12.33
N THR A 186 4.38 19.79 -13.53
CA THR A 186 5.18 20.64 -14.45
C THR A 186 5.35 22.07 -13.94
N LYS A 187 4.47 22.56 -13.05
CA LYS A 187 4.37 23.98 -12.63
C LYS A 187 4.73 24.24 -11.19
N VAL A 188 4.46 23.30 -10.26
CA VAL A 188 4.70 23.51 -8.82
C VAL A 188 6.19 23.61 -8.49
N PRO A 189 6.60 24.44 -7.52
CA PRO A 189 8.00 24.53 -7.09
C PRO A 189 8.38 23.25 -6.34
N ILE A 190 9.59 22.71 -6.60
CA ILE A 190 10.13 21.58 -5.84
C ILE A 190 11.38 22.08 -5.11
N ALA A 191 11.39 21.93 -3.77
CA ALA A 191 12.52 22.30 -2.95
C ALA A 191 13.67 21.29 -3.13
N PRO A 192 14.93 21.72 -3.01
CA PRO A 192 16.07 20.80 -3.02
C PRO A 192 16.00 19.87 -1.81
N LEU A 193 16.24 18.59 -2.03
CA LEU A 193 16.04 17.51 -1.05
C LEU A 193 17.28 17.18 -0.23
N ILE A 194 18.45 17.76 -0.53
CA ILE A 194 19.72 17.47 0.12
C ILE A 194 20.19 18.68 0.89
N GLU A 195 20.24 18.57 2.23
CA GLU A 195 21.06 19.45 3.07
C GLU A 195 22.47 18.86 3.18
N GLU A 196 23.49 19.70 2.97
CA GLU A 196 24.90 19.31 3.05
C GLU A 196 25.29 19.01 4.51
N GLY A 197 25.77 17.80 4.81
CA GLY A 197 26.66 17.60 5.94
C GLY A 197 26.46 16.41 6.90
N GLU A 198 25.38 15.67 6.92
CA GLU A 198 25.24 14.54 7.85
C GLU A 198 25.50 13.17 7.18
N LYS A 199 26.54 12.45 7.65
CA LYS A 199 26.80 11.07 7.25
C LYS A 199 25.96 10.12 8.11
N GLY A 200 24.85 9.61 7.53
CA GLY A 200 24.11 8.50 8.11
C GLY A 200 24.87 7.16 8.10
N MET A 201 24.24 6.11 8.63
CA MET A 201 24.79 4.75 8.54
C MET A 201 24.87 4.30 7.08
N SER A 202 25.95 3.66 6.72
CA SER A 202 26.07 3.02 5.41
C SER A 202 25.13 1.80 5.29
N ILE A 203 24.77 1.42 4.07
CA ILE A 203 23.96 0.21 3.81
C ILE A 203 24.56 -1.01 4.47
N LYS A 204 25.90 -1.15 4.44
CA LYS A 204 26.60 -2.28 5.07
C LYS A 204 26.45 -2.27 6.60
N GLU A 205 26.58 -1.11 7.24
CA GLU A 205 26.35 -0.97 8.69
C GLU A 205 24.91 -1.29 9.08
N LEU A 206 23.93 -0.86 8.28
CA LEU A 206 22.51 -1.19 8.49
C LEU A 206 22.29 -2.70 8.39
N LEU A 207 22.72 -3.32 7.31
CA LEU A 207 22.53 -4.76 7.07
C LEU A 207 23.28 -5.67 8.07
N THR A 208 24.27 -5.15 8.79
CA THR A 208 24.95 -5.86 9.87
C THR A 208 24.36 -5.59 11.25
N SER A 209 23.49 -4.59 11.39
CA SER A 209 22.83 -4.23 12.65
C SER A 209 21.66 -5.18 12.94
N LYS A 210 21.76 -5.93 14.04
CA LYS A 210 20.67 -6.82 14.50
C LYS A 210 19.36 -6.07 14.73
N LEU A 211 19.44 -4.83 15.21
CA LEU A 211 18.28 -4.00 15.45
C LEU A 211 17.63 -3.55 14.13
N PHE A 212 18.44 -3.21 13.13
CA PHE A 212 17.91 -2.88 11.80
C PHE A 212 17.24 -4.10 11.16
N ILE A 213 17.86 -5.27 11.20
CA ILE A 213 17.27 -6.52 10.67
C ILE A 213 15.93 -6.82 11.36
N LEU A 214 15.82 -6.59 12.67
CA LEU A 214 14.55 -6.74 13.40
C LEU A 214 13.48 -5.80 12.81
N PHE A 215 13.78 -4.52 12.63
CA PHE A 215 12.84 -3.56 12.02
C PHE A 215 12.53 -3.89 10.56
N PHE A 216 13.49 -4.39 9.80
CA PHE A 216 13.29 -4.82 8.42
C PHE A 216 12.28 -5.97 8.33
N ILE A 217 12.41 -7.00 9.19
CA ILE A 217 11.43 -8.09 9.30
C ILE A 217 10.07 -7.56 9.74
N MET A 218 10.04 -6.61 10.68
CA MET A 218 8.78 -5.99 11.12
C MET A 218 8.09 -5.23 9.98
N MET A 219 8.84 -4.56 9.10
CA MET A 219 8.26 -3.88 7.93
C MET A 219 7.71 -4.87 6.92
N ILE A 220 8.43 -5.95 6.61
CA ILE A 220 7.91 -7.04 5.76
C ILE A 220 6.58 -7.56 6.31
N CYS A 221 6.55 -7.87 7.61
CA CYS A 221 5.34 -8.41 8.24
C CYS A 221 4.20 -7.39 8.30
N SER A 222 4.52 -6.09 8.42
CA SER A 222 3.53 -5.01 8.40
C SER A 222 2.85 -4.90 7.04
N GLY A 223 3.63 -4.78 5.96
CA GLY A 223 3.11 -4.74 4.59
C GLY A 223 2.34 -6.00 4.23
N ALA A 224 2.88 -7.18 4.58
CA ALA A 224 2.21 -8.45 4.33
C ALA A 224 0.86 -8.57 5.07
N SER A 225 0.80 -8.15 6.34
CA SER A 225 -0.44 -8.19 7.13
C SER A 225 -1.51 -7.25 6.60
N GLU A 226 -1.13 -6.12 6.05
CA GLU A 226 -2.06 -5.16 5.43
C GLU A 226 -2.57 -5.70 4.10
N GLN A 227 -1.68 -6.05 3.18
CA GLN A 227 -2.04 -6.35 1.81
C GLN A 227 -2.63 -7.75 1.62
N ALA A 228 -2.32 -8.73 2.50
CA ALA A 228 -2.89 -10.07 2.43
C ALA A 228 -4.42 -10.09 2.54
N VAL A 229 -5.02 -9.16 3.28
CA VAL A 229 -6.48 -9.03 3.37
C VAL A 229 -6.98 -7.96 2.39
N SER A 230 -6.34 -6.80 2.32
CA SER A 230 -6.78 -5.69 1.48
C SER A 230 -6.95 -6.08 0.01
N GLN A 231 -5.97 -6.76 -0.58
CA GLN A 231 -5.98 -7.15 -1.99
C GLN A 231 -7.05 -8.19 -2.34
N TRP A 232 -7.36 -9.06 -1.40
CA TRP A 232 -8.33 -10.13 -1.62
C TRP A 232 -9.73 -9.83 -1.07
N ALA A 233 -9.94 -8.69 -0.38
CA ALA A 233 -11.17 -8.40 0.36
C ALA A 233 -12.44 -8.44 -0.50
N SER A 234 -12.42 -7.87 -1.71
CA SER A 234 -13.56 -7.91 -2.65
C SER A 234 -13.78 -9.33 -3.17
N THR A 235 -12.73 -9.99 -3.67
CA THR A 235 -12.81 -11.37 -4.19
C THR A 235 -13.28 -12.33 -3.09
N PHE A 236 -12.73 -12.21 -1.89
CA PHE A 236 -13.14 -13.02 -0.74
C PHE A 236 -14.62 -12.83 -0.39
N ALA A 237 -15.12 -11.60 -0.42
CA ALA A 237 -16.53 -11.33 -0.13
C ALA A 237 -17.45 -11.96 -1.19
N ILE A 238 -17.10 -11.85 -2.47
CA ILE A 238 -17.92 -12.35 -3.58
C ILE A 238 -17.82 -13.88 -3.67
N GLU A 239 -16.62 -14.41 -3.83
CA GLU A 239 -16.38 -15.85 -4.08
C GLU A 239 -16.40 -16.69 -2.80
N GLY A 240 -15.82 -16.16 -1.71
CA GLY A 240 -15.69 -16.86 -0.44
C GLY A 240 -16.94 -16.83 0.43
N LEU A 241 -17.75 -15.77 0.33
CA LEU A 241 -18.95 -15.56 1.16
C LEU A 241 -20.26 -15.54 0.36
N GLY A 242 -20.21 -15.49 -0.99
CA GLY A 242 -21.38 -15.49 -1.86
C GLY A 242 -22.24 -14.24 -1.76
N VAL A 243 -21.69 -13.09 -1.33
CA VAL A 243 -22.43 -11.82 -1.30
C VAL A 243 -22.38 -11.13 -2.65
N SER A 244 -23.34 -10.22 -2.92
CA SER A 244 -23.31 -9.43 -4.14
C SER A 244 -22.05 -8.56 -4.22
N LYS A 245 -21.60 -8.22 -5.45
CA LYS A 245 -20.41 -7.39 -5.64
C LYS A 245 -20.51 -6.07 -4.88
N THR A 246 -21.66 -5.38 -4.95
CA THR A 246 -21.84 -4.10 -4.23
C THR A 246 -21.65 -4.26 -2.73
N VAL A 247 -22.26 -5.28 -2.13
CA VAL A 247 -22.08 -5.56 -0.69
C VAL A 247 -20.65 -5.98 -0.39
N GLY A 248 -20.05 -6.80 -1.25
CA GLY A 248 -18.68 -7.26 -1.11
C GLY A 248 -17.67 -6.11 -1.12
N ASP A 249 -17.78 -5.19 -2.06
CA ASP A 249 -16.88 -4.04 -2.19
C ASP A 249 -17.06 -3.04 -1.02
N LEU A 250 -18.30 -2.80 -0.58
CA LEU A 250 -18.56 -1.88 0.54
C LEU A 250 -18.18 -2.48 1.90
N ALA A 251 -18.50 -3.74 2.13
CA ALA A 251 -18.23 -4.39 3.42
C ALA A 251 -16.81 -4.96 3.52
N GLY A 252 -16.16 -5.31 2.41
CA GLY A 252 -14.77 -5.76 2.35
C GLY A 252 -13.78 -4.59 2.28
N PRO A 253 -13.33 -4.20 1.06
CA PRO A 253 -12.23 -3.23 0.90
C PRO A 253 -12.58 -1.82 1.37
N LEU A 254 -13.84 -1.35 1.21
CA LEU A 254 -14.21 0.00 1.69
C LEU A 254 -14.16 0.07 3.21
N SER A 255 -14.77 -0.90 3.92
CA SER A 255 -14.73 -0.92 5.37
C SER A 255 -13.30 -1.04 5.89
N PHE A 256 -12.49 -1.91 5.28
CA PHE A 256 -11.05 -2.03 5.57
C PHE A 256 -10.36 -0.65 5.49
N ALA A 257 -10.51 0.06 4.38
CA ALA A 257 -9.86 1.35 4.14
C ALA A 257 -10.34 2.44 5.11
N VAL A 258 -11.65 2.53 5.38
CA VAL A 258 -12.22 3.49 6.34
C VAL A 258 -11.68 3.25 7.75
N PHE A 259 -11.66 1.99 8.19
CA PHE A 259 -11.16 1.67 9.54
C PHE A 259 -9.65 1.85 9.64
N MET A 260 -8.88 1.58 8.56
CA MET A 260 -7.44 1.87 8.51
C MET A 260 -7.18 3.38 8.63
N GLY A 261 -7.87 4.20 7.84
CA GLY A 261 -7.77 5.67 7.92
C GLY A 261 -8.18 6.21 9.28
N THR A 262 -9.25 5.67 9.87
CA THR A 262 -9.72 6.01 11.21
C THR A 262 -8.68 5.66 12.27
N SER A 263 -8.06 4.48 12.21
CA SER A 263 -6.99 4.07 13.13
C SER A 263 -5.82 5.04 13.08
N ARG A 264 -5.36 5.44 11.89
CA ARG A 264 -4.28 6.44 11.70
C ARG A 264 -4.67 7.80 12.28
N ALA A 265 -5.88 8.27 12.02
CA ALA A 265 -6.39 9.54 12.54
C ALA A 265 -6.50 9.55 14.08
N LEU A 266 -7.05 8.48 14.65
CA LEU A 266 -7.15 8.31 16.11
C LEU A 266 -5.78 8.25 16.77
N TYR A 267 -4.86 7.52 16.17
CA TYR A 267 -3.50 7.44 16.69
C TYR A 267 -2.77 8.79 16.58
N GLY A 268 -2.93 9.52 15.48
CA GLY A 268 -2.40 10.89 15.33
C GLY A 268 -2.92 11.85 16.38
N LYS A 269 -4.19 11.68 16.83
CA LYS A 269 -4.81 12.55 17.85
C LYS A 269 -4.51 12.12 19.29
N PHE A 270 -4.44 10.83 19.57
CA PHE A 270 -4.38 10.26 20.92
C PHE A 270 -3.11 9.45 21.19
N GLY A 271 -2.16 9.39 20.24
CA GLY A 271 -0.95 8.55 20.33
C GLY A 271 -0.07 8.89 21.54
N ASP A 272 -0.11 10.13 22.04
CA ASP A 272 0.61 10.52 23.25
C ASP A 272 0.15 9.73 24.49
N ARG A 273 -1.12 9.26 24.50
CA ARG A 273 -1.69 8.46 25.60
C ARG A 273 -1.32 6.99 25.54
N LEU A 274 -0.99 6.49 24.34
CA LEU A 274 -0.64 5.10 24.10
C LEU A 274 0.68 5.00 23.35
N PRO A 275 1.82 4.84 24.06
CA PRO A 275 3.14 4.75 23.43
C PRO A 275 3.19 3.63 22.36
N GLN A 276 3.87 3.88 21.25
CA GLN A 276 3.96 2.96 20.10
C GLN A 276 4.40 1.54 20.51
N LYS A 277 5.31 1.42 21.49
CA LYS A 277 5.76 0.13 22.04
C LYS A 277 4.65 -0.70 22.67
N ARG A 278 3.52 -0.08 23.08
CA ARG A 278 2.34 -0.78 23.61
C ARG A 278 1.24 -0.89 22.55
N ALA A 279 1.08 0.14 21.72
CA ALA A 279 0.08 0.16 20.67
C ALA A 279 0.34 -0.93 19.63
N LEU A 280 1.58 -1.08 19.17
CA LEU A 280 1.93 -2.04 18.13
C LEU A 280 1.62 -3.49 18.48
N PRO A 281 2.01 -4.04 19.66
CA PRO A 281 1.61 -5.40 20.05
C PRO A 281 0.09 -5.58 20.15
N LEU A 282 -0.65 -4.58 20.65
CA LEU A 282 -2.11 -4.65 20.73
C LEU A 282 -2.73 -4.71 19.33
N CYS A 283 -2.23 -3.93 18.39
CA CYS A 283 -2.66 -3.99 16.99
C CYS A 283 -2.33 -5.34 16.34
N CYS A 284 -1.18 -5.94 16.65
CA CYS A 284 -0.86 -7.29 16.18
C CYS A 284 -1.84 -8.34 16.70
N ILE A 285 -2.20 -8.30 17.99
CA ILE A 285 -3.20 -9.20 18.58
C ILE A 285 -4.55 -8.99 17.89
N LEU A 286 -4.98 -7.74 17.72
CA LEU A 286 -6.24 -7.43 17.04
C LEU A 286 -6.25 -7.92 15.59
N CYS A 287 -5.12 -7.81 14.89
CA CYS A 287 -4.94 -8.33 13.53
C CYS A 287 -5.03 -9.86 13.50
N ILE A 288 -4.39 -10.57 14.42
CA ILE A 288 -4.50 -12.03 14.55
C ILE A 288 -5.97 -12.42 14.76
N VAL A 289 -6.67 -11.76 15.66
CA VAL A 289 -8.10 -12.02 15.91
C VAL A 289 -8.92 -11.77 14.63
N SER A 290 -8.65 -10.69 13.89
CA SER A 290 -9.37 -10.38 12.65
C SER A 290 -9.17 -11.46 11.58
N TYR A 291 -7.94 -11.97 11.42
CA TYR A 291 -7.63 -13.06 10.49
C TYR A 291 -8.36 -14.37 10.85
N LEU A 292 -8.44 -14.69 12.15
CA LEU A 292 -9.22 -15.81 12.63
C LEU A 292 -10.74 -15.63 12.38
N MET A 293 -11.25 -14.39 12.56
CA MET A 293 -12.64 -14.07 12.24
C MET A 293 -12.94 -14.27 10.75
N ILE A 294 -12.07 -13.77 9.88
CA ILE A 294 -12.23 -13.88 8.42
C ILE A 294 -12.22 -15.37 8.00
N SER A 295 -11.26 -16.15 8.52
CA SER A 295 -10.99 -17.49 8.03
C SER A 295 -11.88 -18.58 8.64
N LEU A 296 -12.20 -18.47 9.92
CA LEU A 296 -12.83 -19.58 10.67
C LEU A 296 -14.33 -19.40 10.92
N LEU A 297 -14.84 -18.14 10.90
CA LEU A 297 -16.25 -17.96 11.19
C LEU A 297 -17.13 -18.38 10.01
N PRO A 298 -18.23 -19.11 10.29
CA PRO A 298 -19.13 -19.59 9.24
C PRO A 298 -20.11 -18.51 8.76
N VAL A 299 -20.29 -17.43 9.54
CA VAL A 299 -21.26 -16.37 9.25
C VAL A 299 -20.61 -15.28 8.40
N PRO A 300 -21.07 -15.04 7.15
CA PRO A 300 -20.48 -14.05 6.25
C PRO A 300 -20.33 -12.64 6.85
N ALA A 301 -21.35 -12.17 7.56
CA ALA A 301 -21.31 -10.85 8.20
C ALA A 301 -20.16 -10.71 9.21
N LEU A 302 -19.87 -11.76 10.00
CA LEU A 302 -18.77 -11.73 10.97
C LEU A 302 -17.40 -11.76 10.27
N SER A 303 -17.28 -12.48 9.15
CA SER A 303 -16.06 -12.47 8.35
C SER A 303 -15.80 -11.08 7.74
N LEU A 304 -16.84 -10.37 7.27
CA LEU A 304 -16.73 -9.00 6.77
C LEU A 304 -16.39 -8.00 7.88
N VAL A 305 -16.97 -8.17 9.09
CA VAL A 305 -16.51 -7.40 10.27
C VAL A 305 -15.03 -7.66 10.55
N GLY A 306 -14.56 -8.90 10.36
CA GLY A 306 -13.14 -9.25 10.43
C GLY A 306 -12.29 -8.43 9.47
N CYS A 307 -12.74 -8.17 8.23
CA CYS A 307 -12.03 -7.31 7.28
C CYS A 307 -11.90 -5.86 7.80
N ALA A 308 -12.99 -5.30 8.36
CA ALA A 308 -12.97 -3.96 8.95
C ALA A 308 -12.02 -3.88 10.16
N VAL A 309 -12.07 -4.87 11.06
CA VAL A 309 -11.17 -4.95 12.22
C VAL A 309 -9.73 -5.12 11.78
N CYS A 310 -9.46 -5.87 10.70
CA CYS A 310 -8.14 -6.00 10.10
C CYS A 310 -7.63 -4.62 9.65
N GLY A 311 -8.42 -3.87 8.88
CA GLY A 311 -8.07 -2.51 8.46
C GLY A 311 -7.71 -1.61 9.64
N PHE A 312 -8.51 -1.60 10.70
CA PHE A 312 -8.21 -0.83 11.91
C PHE A 312 -6.88 -1.26 12.54
N SER A 313 -6.62 -2.56 12.64
CA SER A 313 -5.45 -3.11 13.30
C SER A 313 -4.14 -2.82 12.56
N VAL A 314 -4.14 -2.88 11.22
CA VAL A 314 -2.93 -2.64 10.42
C VAL A 314 -2.59 -1.16 10.28
N GLY A 315 -3.54 -0.26 10.52
CA GLY A 315 -3.40 1.17 10.24
C GLY A 315 -2.14 1.82 10.80
N ILE A 316 -1.70 1.43 12.00
CA ILE A 316 -0.49 2.00 12.63
C ILE A 316 0.75 1.12 12.52
N MET A 317 0.68 -0.10 11.99
CA MET A 317 1.82 -1.03 11.99
C MET A 317 3.00 -0.48 11.20
N TRP A 318 2.75 0.02 10.00
CA TRP A 318 3.75 0.63 9.14
C TRP A 318 4.35 1.91 9.77
N PRO A 319 3.57 2.96 10.07
CA PRO A 319 4.11 4.20 10.64
C PRO A 319 4.77 4.00 12.01
N ALA A 320 4.25 3.11 12.85
CA ALA A 320 4.87 2.81 14.14
C ALA A 320 6.24 2.13 13.99
N THR A 321 6.40 1.24 13.01
CA THR A 321 7.69 0.58 12.73
C THR A 321 8.72 1.60 12.28
N PHE A 322 8.36 2.54 11.38
CA PHE A 322 9.22 3.66 11.00
C PHE A 322 9.62 4.53 12.18
N SER A 323 8.65 5.01 12.95
CA SER A 323 8.92 5.89 14.10
C SER A 323 9.78 5.22 15.15
N LEU A 324 9.54 3.94 15.45
CA LEU A 324 10.36 3.18 16.42
C LEU A 324 11.78 2.96 15.90
N SER A 325 11.95 2.70 14.60
CA SER A 325 13.27 2.54 13.99
C SER A 325 14.06 3.85 14.05
N ALA A 326 13.46 4.98 13.72
CA ALA A 326 14.08 6.30 13.80
C ALA A 326 14.48 6.64 15.25
N ALA A 327 13.62 6.36 16.22
CA ALA A 327 13.91 6.62 17.64
C ALA A 327 15.05 5.74 18.20
N MET A 328 15.20 4.52 17.69
CA MET A 328 16.17 3.54 18.22
C MET A 328 17.47 3.48 17.42
N LEU A 329 17.44 3.83 16.14
CA LEU A 329 18.60 3.89 15.22
C LEU A 329 18.84 5.33 14.79
N LYS A 330 19.23 6.20 15.73
CA LYS A 330 19.37 7.66 15.52
C LYS A 330 20.25 8.06 14.33
N ARG A 331 21.22 7.21 13.96
CA ARG A 331 22.12 7.43 12.81
C ARG A 331 21.63 6.76 11.52
N GLY A 332 20.43 6.16 11.52
CA GLY A 332 19.91 5.40 10.39
C GLY A 332 19.82 6.18 9.07
N GLY A 333 19.46 7.45 9.16
CA GLY A 333 19.42 8.35 8.00
C GLY A 333 18.46 7.90 6.90
N THR A 334 18.58 8.51 5.72
CA THR A 334 17.73 8.23 4.53
C THR A 334 17.84 6.77 4.08
N ALA A 335 19.05 6.17 4.18
CA ALA A 335 19.26 4.78 3.76
C ALA A 335 18.44 3.79 4.59
N MET A 336 18.28 4.04 5.90
CA MET A 336 17.45 3.22 6.77
C MET A 336 15.97 3.25 6.33
N PHE A 337 15.44 4.44 6.09
CA PHE A 337 14.05 4.59 5.66
C PHE A 337 13.79 3.94 4.30
N ALA A 338 14.70 4.14 3.33
CA ALA A 338 14.59 3.51 2.02
C ALA A 338 14.59 1.98 2.08
N LEU A 339 15.53 1.40 2.87
CA LEU A 339 15.57 -0.05 3.04
C LEU A 339 14.36 -0.59 3.82
N LEU A 340 13.83 0.16 4.78
CA LEU A 340 12.62 -0.25 5.50
C LEU A 340 11.39 -0.20 4.58
N ALA A 341 11.24 0.83 3.75
CA ALA A 341 10.19 0.90 2.73
C ALA A 341 10.26 -0.32 1.80
N LEU A 342 11.47 -0.59 1.26
CA LEU A 342 11.75 -1.78 0.48
C LEU A 342 11.31 -3.09 1.17
N GLY A 343 11.55 -3.20 2.50
CA GLY A 343 11.07 -4.33 3.30
C GLY A 343 9.54 -4.39 3.36
N GLY A 344 8.88 -3.23 3.47
CA GLY A 344 7.42 -3.13 3.43
C GLY A 344 6.83 -3.61 2.10
N ASP A 345 7.39 -3.17 0.98
CA ASP A 345 6.93 -3.56 -0.36
C ASP A 345 7.16 -5.04 -0.66
N LEU A 346 8.28 -5.59 -0.16
CA LEU A 346 8.48 -7.03 -0.18
C LEU A 346 7.34 -7.75 0.56
N GLY A 347 6.90 -7.21 1.69
CA GLY A 347 5.74 -7.69 2.43
C GLY A 347 4.44 -7.54 1.65
N CYS A 348 4.23 -6.38 1.01
CA CYS A 348 3.05 -6.10 0.18
C CYS A 348 2.93 -7.07 -1.01
N SER A 349 4.05 -7.56 -1.55
CA SER A 349 4.06 -8.63 -2.55
C SER A 349 3.85 -10.02 -1.92
N ALA A 350 4.60 -10.32 -0.85
CA ALA A 350 4.62 -11.66 -0.26
C ALA A 350 3.29 -12.02 0.43
N GLY A 351 2.62 -11.05 1.08
CA GLY A 351 1.37 -11.28 1.79
C GLY A 351 0.24 -11.80 0.90
N PRO A 352 -0.23 -11.01 -0.07
CA PRO A 352 -1.29 -11.44 -0.98
C PRO A 352 -0.85 -12.58 -1.90
N GLY A 353 0.45 -12.64 -2.26
CA GLY A 353 1.02 -13.77 -2.99
C GLY A 353 0.85 -15.09 -2.23
N ALA A 354 1.20 -15.10 -0.95
CA ALA A 354 1.03 -16.28 -0.09
C ALA A 354 -0.45 -16.68 0.02
N VAL A 355 -1.36 -15.71 0.23
CA VAL A 355 -2.81 -15.97 0.25
C VAL A 355 -3.25 -16.64 -1.05
N GLY A 356 -2.93 -16.04 -2.20
CA GLY A 356 -3.40 -16.54 -3.49
C GLY A 356 -2.85 -17.90 -3.84
N PHE A 357 -1.52 -18.13 -3.69
CA PHE A 357 -0.91 -19.43 -4.02
C PHE A 357 -1.36 -20.55 -3.10
N VAL A 358 -1.49 -20.27 -1.78
CA VAL A 358 -2.02 -21.26 -0.84
C VAL A 358 -3.51 -21.55 -1.15
N SER A 359 -4.31 -20.51 -1.42
CA SER A 359 -5.72 -20.69 -1.81
C SER A 359 -5.87 -21.60 -3.02
N SER A 360 -5.07 -21.34 -4.07
CA SER A 360 -5.10 -22.15 -5.30
C SER A 360 -4.70 -23.60 -5.04
N ALA A 361 -3.74 -23.86 -4.15
CA ALA A 361 -3.32 -25.21 -3.78
C ALA A 361 -4.41 -25.98 -3.01
N PHE A 362 -5.36 -25.27 -2.40
CA PHE A 362 -6.46 -25.84 -1.62
C PHE A 362 -7.84 -25.61 -2.28
N GLY A 363 -7.92 -25.71 -3.61
CA GLY A 363 -9.17 -25.62 -4.38
C GLY A 363 -9.80 -24.23 -4.39
N ASP A 364 -8.95 -23.21 -4.55
CA ASP A 364 -9.29 -21.78 -4.60
C ASP A 364 -9.97 -21.26 -3.32
N ASN A 365 -9.66 -21.90 -2.18
CA ASN A 365 -10.24 -21.53 -0.89
C ASN A 365 -9.49 -20.38 -0.24
N LEU A 366 -9.98 -19.15 -0.42
CA LEU A 366 -9.40 -17.95 0.15
C LEU A 366 -9.36 -17.93 1.68
N LYS A 367 -10.25 -18.63 2.38
CA LYS A 367 -10.20 -18.75 3.85
C LYS A 367 -8.92 -19.46 4.31
N VAL A 368 -8.50 -20.50 3.58
CA VAL A 368 -7.26 -21.24 3.88
C VAL A 368 -6.03 -20.36 3.61
N GLY A 369 -6.02 -19.63 2.50
CA GLY A 369 -4.93 -18.70 2.18
C GLY A 369 -4.79 -17.59 3.22
N ILE A 370 -5.90 -16.95 3.62
CA ILE A 370 -5.90 -15.90 4.64
C ILE A 370 -5.47 -16.48 6.01
N LEU A 371 -5.92 -17.69 6.37
CA LEU A 371 -5.49 -18.37 7.59
C LEU A 371 -3.98 -18.62 7.61
N PHE A 372 -3.41 -19.03 6.48
CA PHE A 372 -1.95 -19.20 6.34
C PHE A 372 -1.20 -17.88 6.57
N ALA A 373 -1.72 -16.77 6.03
CA ALA A 373 -1.11 -15.45 6.15
C ALA A 373 -1.10 -14.89 7.59
N LEU A 374 -1.79 -15.55 8.54
CA LEU A 374 -1.71 -15.26 9.98
C LEU A 374 -0.27 -15.31 10.53
N VAL A 375 0.63 -15.97 9.83
CA VAL A 375 2.06 -15.99 10.17
C VAL A 375 2.65 -14.56 10.24
N PHE A 376 2.24 -13.65 9.37
CA PHE A 376 2.80 -12.30 9.30
C PHE A 376 2.51 -11.46 10.55
N PRO A 377 1.25 -11.24 10.97
CA PRO A 377 0.98 -10.50 12.20
C PRO A 377 1.51 -11.22 13.45
N THR A 378 1.63 -12.55 13.42
CA THR A 378 2.22 -13.32 14.52
C THR A 378 3.72 -13.06 14.65
N VAL A 379 4.47 -13.09 13.55
CA VAL A 379 5.90 -12.76 13.55
C VAL A 379 6.12 -11.31 13.96
N LEU A 380 5.28 -10.36 13.46
CA LEU A 380 5.35 -8.95 13.85
C LEU A 380 5.12 -8.80 15.38
N PHE A 381 4.13 -9.51 15.93
CA PHE A 381 3.89 -9.52 17.38
C PHE A 381 5.14 -9.99 18.16
N ILE A 382 5.72 -11.13 17.76
CA ILE A 382 6.91 -11.69 18.40
C ILE A 382 8.07 -10.68 18.32
N CYS A 383 8.35 -10.11 17.14
CA CYS A 383 9.40 -9.12 16.94
C CYS A 383 9.19 -7.89 17.83
N SER A 384 7.95 -7.43 17.98
CA SER A 384 7.62 -6.27 18.82
C SER A 384 7.95 -6.48 20.30
N GLN A 385 7.91 -7.73 20.81
CA GLN A 385 8.28 -8.06 22.20
C GLN A 385 9.77 -7.88 22.47
N PHE A 386 10.63 -8.06 21.46
CA PHE A 386 12.07 -7.86 21.61
C PHE A 386 12.43 -6.37 21.78
N LEU A 387 11.61 -5.43 21.25
CA LEU A 387 11.82 -4.00 21.44
C LEU A 387 11.65 -3.55 22.90
N GLY A 388 10.89 -4.28 23.70
CA GLY A 388 10.67 -4.00 25.12
C GLY A 388 11.86 -4.42 26.01
N LYS A 389 12.61 -5.44 25.61
CA LYS A 389 13.70 -6.02 26.40
C LYS A 389 15.05 -5.29 26.27
N SER A 390 15.26 -4.54 25.18
CA SER A 390 16.54 -3.87 24.89
C SER A 390 16.92 -2.77 25.87
N LYS A 391 15.99 -2.21 26.66
CA LYS A 391 16.31 -1.22 27.70
C LYS A 391 16.72 -1.82 29.06
N LYS A 392 16.50 -3.12 29.30
CA LYS A 392 16.88 -3.75 30.59
C LYS A 392 18.36 -4.17 30.66
N ASN A 393 19.05 -4.23 29.51
CA ASN A 393 20.46 -4.66 29.43
C ASN A 393 21.44 -3.51 29.19
N ALA A 394 20.98 -2.24 29.28
CA ALA A 394 21.80 -1.05 29.10
C ALA A 394 21.89 -0.18 30.39
N ASN A 395 21.52 -0.73 31.55
CA ASN A 395 21.78 -0.16 32.88
C ASN A 395 22.70 -1.09 33.69
#